data_2ade2698b7f5d89347ba1155ea14f038
#
_entry.id   2ade2698b7f5d89347ba1155ea14f038
#
_cell.length_a   1.000
_cell.length_b   1.000
_cell.length_c   1.000
_cell.angle_alpha   90.00
_cell.angle_beta   90.00
_cell.angle_gamma   90.00
#
_symmetry.space_group_name_H-M   'P 1'
#
loop_
_entity.id
_entity.type
_entity.pdbx_description
1 polymer ?
#
loop_
_entity_poly.entity_id
_entity_poly.type
_entity_poly.pdbx_seq_one_letter_code
_entity_poly.pdbx_strand_id
1 'polypeptide(L)'
;KERVVPKSPALSKQLIKYCALRDGYRKECPTCHRNLFLSKTGKPLTDEAVARMLKHAAEEVGVSSSVRVSPHTCRHTFAQMQLKNGLDLYSVSRLMGHVNIMITQRYLLGIKDKDIVDRGTQTSPLMNL
;
A
#
# COMPACT_ATOMS: atom_id res chain seq x y z
N LYS A 1 9.84 -12.59 -3.86
CA LYS A 1 9.27 -13.07 -2.61
C LYS A 1 7.76 -12.96 -2.70
N GLU A 2 7.04 -14.08 -2.66
CA GLU A 2 5.59 -14.11 -2.77
C GLU A 2 4.94 -13.64 -1.46
N ARG A 3 3.83 -12.94 -1.58
CA ARG A 3 2.98 -12.53 -0.46
C ARG A 3 1.54 -12.41 -0.91
N VAL A 4 0.61 -12.61 0.01
CA VAL A 4 -0.81 -12.34 -0.19
C VAL A 4 -1.12 -10.92 0.24
N VAL A 5 -1.82 -10.18 -0.60
CA VAL A 5 -2.25 -8.80 -0.32
C VAL A 5 -3.78 -8.75 -0.36
N PRO A 6 -4.45 -8.19 0.65
CA PRO A 6 -5.89 -8.06 0.65
C PRO A 6 -6.34 -7.11 -0.45
N LYS A 7 -7.45 -7.46 -1.08
CA LYS A 7 -8.04 -6.70 -2.17
C LYS A 7 -9.42 -6.20 -1.79
N SER A 8 -9.56 -4.90 -1.57
CA SER A 8 -10.85 -4.29 -1.29
C SER A 8 -11.78 -4.34 -2.52
N PRO A 9 -13.12 -4.28 -2.34
CA PRO A 9 -14.06 -4.20 -3.45
C PRO A 9 -13.77 -3.03 -4.40
N ALA A 10 -13.39 -1.86 -3.86
CA ALA A 10 -13.03 -0.69 -4.65
C ALA A 10 -11.79 -0.96 -5.52
N LEU A 11 -10.73 -1.54 -4.95
CA LEU A 11 -9.53 -1.92 -5.68
C LEU A 11 -9.85 -2.98 -6.74
N SER A 12 -10.72 -3.96 -6.43
CA SER A 12 -11.17 -4.98 -7.39
C SER A 12 -11.81 -4.36 -8.61
N LYS A 13 -12.71 -3.40 -8.41
CA LYS A 13 -13.40 -2.67 -9.50
C LYS A 13 -12.39 -1.93 -10.40
N GLN A 14 -11.40 -1.28 -9.82
CA GLN A 14 -10.36 -0.58 -10.59
C GLN A 14 -9.44 -1.55 -11.33
N LEU A 15 -9.06 -2.66 -10.71
CA LEU A 15 -8.23 -3.69 -11.36
C LEU A 15 -8.95 -4.33 -12.55
N ILE A 16 -10.25 -4.60 -12.46
CA ILE A 16 -11.05 -5.12 -13.60
C ILE A 16 -11.01 -4.14 -14.77
N LYS A 17 -11.26 -2.85 -14.51
CA LYS A 17 -11.17 -1.82 -15.56
C LYS A 17 -9.78 -1.75 -16.18
N TYR A 18 -8.74 -1.73 -15.35
CA TYR A 18 -7.37 -1.72 -15.81
C TYR A 18 -7.03 -2.95 -16.65
N CYS A 19 -7.41 -4.16 -16.20
CA CYS A 19 -7.15 -5.40 -16.94
C CYS A 19 -7.82 -5.40 -18.32
N ALA A 20 -9.06 -4.90 -18.43
CA ALA A 20 -9.75 -4.78 -19.70
C ALA A 20 -9.00 -3.87 -20.69
N LEU A 21 -8.53 -2.70 -20.23
CA LEU A 21 -7.72 -1.78 -21.03
C LEU A 21 -6.37 -2.40 -21.42
N ARG A 22 -5.69 -3.02 -20.46
CA ARG A 22 -4.40 -3.71 -20.69
C ARG A 22 -4.54 -4.82 -21.71
N ASP A 23 -5.59 -5.63 -21.64
CA ASP A 23 -5.77 -6.78 -22.52
C ASP A 23 -6.16 -6.33 -23.94
N GLY A 24 -6.87 -5.20 -24.07
CA GLY A 24 -7.05 -4.51 -25.34
C GLY A 24 -5.69 -4.09 -25.96
N TYR A 25 -4.88 -3.39 -25.16
CA TYR A 25 -3.55 -2.96 -25.58
C TYR A 25 -2.62 -4.12 -25.97
N ARG A 26 -2.68 -5.25 -25.24
CA ARG A 26 -1.89 -6.46 -25.55
C ARG A 26 -2.22 -7.08 -26.91
N LYS A 27 -3.45 -6.99 -27.36
CA LYS A 27 -3.86 -7.50 -28.68
C LYS A 27 -3.17 -6.74 -29.82
N GLU A 28 -2.90 -5.46 -29.60
CA GLU A 28 -2.25 -4.59 -30.58
C GLU A 28 -0.70 -4.61 -30.47
N CYS A 29 -0.16 -5.16 -29.37
CA CYS A 29 1.27 -5.18 -29.08
C CYS A 29 1.76 -6.63 -28.84
N PRO A 30 2.17 -7.36 -29.90
CA PRO A 30 2.57 -8.77 -29.78
C PRO A 30 3.76 -9.03 -28.85
N THR A 31 4.61 -8.00 -28.64
CA THR A 31 5.82 -8.07 -27.79
C THR A 31 5.58 -7.70 -26.33
N CYS A 32 4.33 -7.47 -25.95
CA CYS A 32 3.99 -7.07 -24.59
C CYS A 32 4.32 -8.16 -23.55
N HIS A 33 4.90 -7.74 -22.44
CA HIS A 33 5.19 -8.61 -21.31
C HIS A 33 3.92 -9.15 -20.63
N ARG A 34 4.05 -10.30 -19.96
CA ARG A 34 2.94 -10.94 -19.23
C ARG A 34 2.67 -10.32 -17.83
N ASN A 35 3.45 -9.33 -17.43
CA ASN A 35 3.29 -8.65 -16.15
C ASN A 35 1.90 -8.03 -16.00
N LEU A 36 1.41 -7.95 -14.75
CA LEU A 36 0.12 -7.31 -14.47
C LEU A 36 0.14 -5.84 -14.89
N PHE A 37 1.15 -5.09 -14.45
CA PHE A 37 1.29 -3.67 -14.76
C PHE A 37 2.32 -3.45 -15.87
N LEU A 38 1.91 -2.72 -16.89
CA LEU A 38 2.73 -2.42 -18.07
C LEU A 38 2.92 -0.91 -18.21
N SER A 39 4.07 -0.55 -18.76
CA SER A 39 4.33 0.80 -19.28
C SER A 39 3.58 1.02 -20.60
N LYS A 40 3.57 2.26 -21.10
CA LYS A 40 3.02 2.61 -22.41
C LYS A 40 3.70 1.89 -23.58
N THR A 41 4.88 1.34 -23.38
CA THR A 41 5.63 0.57 -24.38
C THR A 41 5.47 -0.94 -24.24
N GLY A 42 4.51 -1.43 -23.43
CA GLY A 42 4.27 -2.85 -23.20
C GLY A 42 5.31 -3.56 -22.32
N LYS A 43 6.31 -2.84 -21.79
CA LYS A 43 7.32 -3.37 -20.87
C LYS A 43 6.80 -3.40 -19.44
N PRO A 44 7.39 -4.21 -18.53
CA PRO A 44 7.05 -4.14 -17.11
C PRO A 44 7.19 -2.74 -16.55
N LEU A 45 6.30 -2.36 -15.65
CA LEU A 45 6.38 -1.09 -14.96
C LEU A 45 7.60 -1.10 -14.01
N THR A 46 8.42 -0.04 -14.06
CA THR A 46 9.61 0.10 -13.19
C THR A 46 9.30 0.91 -11.95
N ASP A 47 10.15 0.77 -10.91
CA ASP A 47 10.00 1.53 -9.66
C ASP A 47 10.09 3.04 -9.90
N GLU A 48 10.96 3.49 -10.83
CA GLU A 48 11.09 4.89 -11.22
C GLU A 48 9.83 5.42 -11.91
N ALA A 49 9.18 4.58 -12.75
CA ALA A 49 7.92 4.96 -13.39
C ALA A 49 6.82 5.14 -12.35
N VAL A 50 6.72 4.24 -11.36
CA VAL A 50 5.77 4.37 -10.25
C VAL A 50 6.06 5.63 -9.44
N ALA A 51 7.33 5.90 -9.12
CA ALA A 51 7.72 7.09 -8.37
C ALA A 51 7.34 8.39 -9.11
N ARG A 52 7.57 8.45 -10.42
CA ARG A 52 7.15 9.60 -11.26
C ARG A 52 5.63 9.78 -11.28
N MET A 53 4.88 8.68 -11.43
CA MET A 53 3.41 8.73 -11.41
C MET A 53 2.88 9.29 -10.09
N LEU A 54 3.44 8.85 -8.96
CA LEU A 54 3.05 9.34 -7.64
C LEU A 54 3.37 10.82 -7.46
N LYS A 55 4.56 11.25 -7.92
CA LYS A 55 4.97 12.66 -7.86
C LYS A 55 4.02 13.53 -8.68
N HIS A 56 3.72 13.15 -9.92
CA HIS A 56 2.80 13.89 -10.79
C HIS A 56 1.40 13.98 -10.17
N ALA A 57 0.86 12.86 -9.66
CA ALA A 57 -0.44 12.87 -8.99
C ALA A 57 -0.47 13.78 -7.75
N ALA A 58 0.63 13.84 -6.98
CA ALA A 58 0.74 14.72 -5.83
C ALA A 58 0.80 16.20 -6.24
N GLU A 59 1.48 16.52 -7.33
CA GLU A 59 1.53 17.88 -7.90
C GLU A 59 0.14 18.33 -8.36
N GLU A 60 -0.60 17.46 -9.07
CA GLU A 60 -1.96 17.74 -9.55
C GLU A 60 -2.96 18.05 -8.42
N VAL A 61 -2.84 17.38 -7.27
CA VAL A 61 -3.73 17.60 -6.11
C VAL A 61 -3.17 18.63 -5.12
N GLY A 62 -2.05 19.28 -5.43
CA GLY A 62 -1.48 20.36 -4.63
C GLY A 62 -0.86 19.89 -3.30
N VAL A 63 -0.29 18.68 -3.25
CA VAL A 63 0.47 18.23 -2.07
C VAL A 63 1.67 19.14 -1.86
N SER A 64 1.84 19.64 -0.62
CA SER A 64 2.96 20.52 -0.27
C SER A 64 4.31 19.90 -0.65
N SER A 65 5.22 20.71 -1.20
CA SER A 65 6.59 20.31 -1.55
C SER A 65 7.42 19.85 -0.35
N SER A 66 7.00 20.19 0.87
CA SER A 66 7.61 19.69 2.10
C SER A 66 7.34 18.20 2.36
N VAL A 67 6.32 17.63 1.70
CA VAL A 67 5.97 16.21 1.83
C VAL A 67 6.72 15.39 0.79
N ARG A 68 7.59 14.48 1.24
CA ARG A 68 8.27 13.55 0.34
C ARG A 68 7.30 12.51 -0.21
N VAL A 69 6.89 12.67 -1.46
CA VAL A 69 6.02 11.70 -2.14
C VAL A 69 6.89 10.63 -2.81
N SER A 70 6.75 9.38 -2.36
CA SER A 70 7.47 8.23 -2.90
C SER A 70 6.71 6.92 -2.63
N PRO A 71 6.96 5.83 -3.39
CA PRO A 71 6.39 4.52 -3.08
C PRO A 71 6.68 4.07 -1.65
N HIS A 72 7.87 4.40 -1.15
CA HIS A 72 8.28 4.07 0.22
C HIS A 72 7.44 4.84 1.26
N THR A 73 7.16 6.11 1.03
CA THR A 73 6.29 6.92 1.90
C THR A 73 4.87 6.36 1.92
N CYS A 74 4.31 6.02 0.75
CA CYS A 74 2.99 5.40 0.68
C CYS A 74 2.94 4.08 1.45
N ARG A 75 3.97 3.24 1.32
CA ARG A 75 4.12 1.99 2.05
C ARG A 75 4.18 2.22 3.57
N HIS A 76 4.94 3.22 4.01
CA HIS A 76 5.06 3.60 5.41
C HIS A 76 3.70 4.05 5.98
N THR A 77 3.03 4.97 5.27
CA THR A 77 1.70 5.46 5.64
C THR A 77 0.68 4.33 5.71
N PHE A 78 0.67 3.41 4.74
CA PHE A 78 -0.19 2.23 4.77
C PHE A 78 0.01 1.41 6.05
N ALA A 79 1.25 1.09 6.42
CA ALA A 79 1.54 0.33 7.62
C ALA A 79 1.07 1.04 8.89
N GLN A 80 1.33 2.35 9.00
CA GLN A 80 0.87 3.15 10.14
C GLN A 80 -0.65 3.21 10.23
N MET A 81 -1.35 3.37 9.11
CA MET A 81 -2.82 3.38 9.08
C MET A 81 -3.40 2.03 9.51
N GLN A 82 -2.82 0.90 9.05
CA GLN A 82 -3.25 -0.44 9.47
C GLN A 82 -3.10 -0.63 10.99
N LEU A 83 -1.96 -0.23 11.55
CA LEU A 83 -1.74 -0.28 12.99
C LEU A 83 -2.73 0.63 13.76
N LYS A 84 -2.98 1.83 13.27
CA LYS A 84 -3.97 2.75 13.85
C LYS A 84 -5.39 2.19 13.79
N ASN A 85 -5.72 1.45 12.74
CA ASN A 85 -7.02 0.80 12.57
C ASN A 85 -7.15 -0.51 13.38
N GLY A 86 -6.13 -0.86 14.19
CA GLY A 86 -6.20 -1.99 15.11
C GLY A 86 -5.60 -3.29 14.58
N LEU A 87 -5.04 -3.30 13.37
CA LEU A 87 -4.36 -4.50 12.90
C LEU A 87 -3.07 -4.69 13.71
N ASP A 88 -2.82 -5.91 14.16
CA ASP A 88 -1.64 -6.23 14.96
C ASP A 88 -0.33 -6.13 14.15
N LEU A 89 0.77 -5.95 14.86
CA LEU A 89 2.09 -5.75 14.26
C LEU A 89 2.55 -6.93 13.41
N TYR A 90 2.23 -8.17 13.84
CA TYR A 90 2.60 -9.37 13.08
C TYR A 90 1.87 -9.43 11.76
N SER A 91 0.56 -9.19 11.77
CA SER A 91 -0.27 -9.14 10.55
C SER A 91 0.20 -8.05 9.58
N VAL A 92 0.50 -6.85 10.08
CA VAL A 92 1.09 -5.78 9.25
C VAL A 92 2.43 -6.21 8.67
N SER A 93 3.31 -6.83 9.45
CA SER A 93 4.60 -7.35 8.98
C SER A 93 4.42 -8.34 7.83
N ARG A 94 3.47 -9.26 7.95
CA ARG A 94 3.14 -10.25 6.92
C ARG A 94 2.61 -9.59 5.64
N LEU A 95 1.67 -8.64 5.76
CA LEU A 95 1.15 -7.88 4.62
C LEU A 95 2.23 -7.09 3.89
N MET A 96 3.16 -6.52 4.65
CA MET A 96 4.30 -5.79 4.11
C MET A 96 5.36 -6.72 3.49
N GLY A 97 5.32 -8.03 3.78
CA GLY A 97 6.30 -9.01 3.33
C GLY A 97 7.67 -8.84 3.99
N HIS A 98 7.71 -8.32 5.20
CA HIS A 98 8.94 -8.25 5.99
C HIS A 98 9.33 -9.65 6.49
N VAL A 99 10.61 -10.00 6.37
CA VAL A 99 11.16 -11.25 6.93
C VAL A 99 11.31 -11.13 8.44
N ASN A 100 11.69 -9.94 8.89
CA ASN A 100 11.91 -9.63 10.28
C ASN A 100 10.90 -8.59 10.76
N ILE A 101 10.17 -8.93 11.82
CA ILE A 101 9.17 -8.06 12.45
C ILE A 101 9.78 -6.75 12.99
N MET A 102 11.07 -6.76 13.36
CA MET A 102 11.82 -5.57 13.79
C MET A 102 11.73 -4.42 12.77
N ILE A 103 11.65 -4.74 11.47
CA ILE A 103 11.49 -3.73 10.42
C ILE A 103 10.14 -3.03 10.58
N THR A 104 9.11 -3.75 11.01
CA THR A 104 7.75 -3.23 11.19
C THR A 104 7.62 -2.44 12.49
N GLN A 105 8.41 -2.74 13.52
CA GLN A 105 8.40 -2.02 14.81
C GLN A 105 8.68 -0.52 14.64
N ARG A 106 9.45 -0.13 13.62
CA ARG A 106 9.70 1.29 13.31
C ARG A 106 8.42 2.10 13.08
N TYR A 107 7.35 1.44 12.66
CA TYR A 107 6.06 2.09 12.44
C TYR A 107 5.30 2.37 13.74
N LEU A 108 5.65 1.69 14.84
CA LEU A 108 5.07 1.94 16.16
C LEU A 108 5.47 3.30 16.73
N LEU A 109 6.62 3.85 16.34
CA LEU A 109 7.09 5.16 16.79
C LEU A 109 6.11 6.32 16.46
N GLY A 110 5.15 6.10 15.57
CA GLY A 110 4.10 7.07 15.24
C GLY A 110 2.78 6.87 16.01
N ILE A 111 2.69 5.86 16.88
CA ILE A 111 1.51 5.58 17.72
C ILE A 111 1.74 6.27 19.07
N LYS A 112 0.82 7.14 19.46
CA LYS A 112 0.89 7.84 20.76
C LYS A 112 0.41 6.94 21.87
N ASP A 113 0.98 7.10 23.08
CA ASP A 113 0.58 6.33 24.26
C ASP A 113 -0.92 6.46 24.56
N LYS A 114 -1.51 7.63 24.30
CA LYS A 114 -2.95 7.85 24.42
C LYS A 114 -3.77 6.86 23.56
N ASP A 115 -3.35 6.65 22.30
CA ASP A 115 -4.05 5.72 21.39
C ASP A 115 -3.96 4.28 21.90
N ILE A 116 -2.88 3.93 22.61
CA ILE A 116 -2.67 2.62 23.22
C ILE A 116 -3.56 2.45 24.43
N VAL A 117 -3.65 3.46 25.29
CA VAL A 117 -4.51 3.43 26.50
C VAL A 117 -5.98 3.33 26.12
N ASP A 118 -6.43 4.15 25.15
CA ASP A 118 -7.84 4.14 24.69
C ASP A 118 -8.23 2.76 24.14
N ARG A 119 -7.34 2.13 23.37
CA ARG A 119 -7.56 0.76 22.85
C ARG A 119 -7.51 -0.28 23.96
N GLY A 120 -6.56 -0.19 24.88
CA GLY A 120 -6.44 -1.09 26.03
C GLY A 120 -7.69 -1.06 26.89
N THR A 121 -8.32 0.09 27.03
CA THR A 121 -9.61 0.23 27.73
C THR A 121 -10.72 -0.52 26.97
N GLN A 122 -10.83 -0.30 25.63
CA GLN A 122 -11.87 -0.95 24.82
C GLN A 122 -11.73 -2.49 24.74
N THR A 123 -10.50 -3.00 24.79
CA THR A 123 -10.22 -4.45 24.72
C THR A 123 -10.08 -5.10 26.08
N SER A 124 -10.26 -4.36 27.17
CA SER A 124 -10.15 -4.88 28.52
C SER A 124 -11.22 -5.94 28.79
N PRO A 125 -10.85 -7.14 29.29
CA PRO A 125 -11.82 -8.16 29.67
C PRO A 125 -12.85 -7.68 30.71
N LEU A 126 -12.48 -6.65 31.48
CA LEU A 126 -13.36 -6.06 32.52
C LEU A 126 -14.45 -5.14 31.95
N MET A 127 -14.37 -4.76 30.66
CA MET A 127 -15.39 -3.93 30.02
C MET A 127 -16.66 -4.72 29.65
N ASN A 128 -16.60 -6.05 29.70
CA ASN A 128 -17.70 -6.94 29.38
C ASN A 128 -18.31 -7.62 30.65
N LEU A 129 -17.95 -7.12 31.84
CA LEU A 129 -18.55 -7.49 33.11
C LEU A 129 -19.63 -6.51 33.49
#